data_0e5946e4a45227ad250bf65ce63e568f
#
_entry.id   0e5946e4a45227ad250bf65ce63e568f
#
_cell.length_a   1.000
_cell.length_b   1.000
_cell.length_c   1.000
_cell.angle_alpha   90.00
_cell.angle_beta   90.00
_cell.angle_gamma   90.00
#
_symmetry.space_group_name_H-M   'P 1'
#
loop_
_entity.id
_entity.type
_entity.pdbx_description
1 polymer ?
#
loop_
_entity_poly.entity_id
_entity_poly.type
_entity_poly.pdbx_seq_one_letter_code
_entity_poly.pdbx_strand_id
1 'polypeptide(L)'
;RRAILTAMGFVVDSSASLTQALREWDEAPWQHPCDPVRILREGETGTSVSCYLALEHGKEGSVAVEWQIRDETNTVVQEGQAGPGLSAVEVRFLHDRRHVRVEIAAPHGLSLGYYSMTVRAEGLVGGLVGTMRIIVAPRQCYAPPWLEANQRMWGLALQLYSLASNRNWGCGDFTDLDRIVEWAGKELGASVIGLNPLHALRNTAPYHISPYAPYS
;
A
#
# COMPACT_ATOMS: atom_id res chain seq x y z
N ARG A 1 -17.60 16.68 -6.78
CA ARG A 1 -16.35 16.77 -6.00
C ARG A 1 -16.61 16.73 -4.49
N ARG A 2 -17.51 17.57 -3.92
CA ARG A 2 -17.83 17.53 -2.47
C ARG A 2 -18.26 16.14 -2.00
N ALA A 3 -19.19 15.47 -2.71
CA ALA A 3 -19.66 14.13 -2.35
C ALA A 3 -18.52 13.09 -2.27
N ILE A 4 -17.51 13.20 -3.13
CA ILE A 4 -16.33 12.32 -3.08
C ILE A 4 -15.50 12.60 -1.82
N LEU A 5 -15.22 13.86 -1.52
CA LEU A 5 -14.48 14.24 -0.31
C LEU A 5 -15.22 13.82 0.97
N THR A 6 -16.55 14.00 1.00
CA THR A 6 -17.38 13.54 2.12
C THR A 6 -17.32 12.01 2.26
N ALA A 7 -17.38 11.26 1.16
CA ALA A 7 -17.23 9.80 1.16
C ALA A 7 -15.84 9.34 1.62
N MET A 8 -14.81 10.18 1.45
CA MET A 8 -13.46 9.98 1.97
C MET A 8 -13.31 10.41 3.44
N GLY A 9 -14.38 10.86 4.09
CA GLY A 9 -14.37 11.24 5.51
C GLY A 9 -14.06 12.71 5.79
N PHE A 10 -13.93 13.55 4.75
CA PHE A 10 -13.68 14.99 4.96
C PHE A 10 -14.98 15.78 5.16
N VAL A 11 -14.97 16.70 6.13
CA VAL A 11 -16.05 17.65 6.33
C VAL A 11 -15.81 18.85 5.41
N VAL A 12 -16.65 19.00 4.37
CA VAL A 12 -16.46 20.03 3.31
C VAL A 12 -17.76 20.80 3.00
N ASP A 13 -18.56 21.02 4.02
CA ASP A 13 -19.90 21.64 3.87
C ASP A 13 -19.81 23.16 3.59
N SER A 14 -18.76 23.80 4.07
CA SER A 14 -18.51 25.23 3.93
C SER A 14 -17.07 25.50 3.48
N SER A 15 -16.78 26.75 3.13
CA SER A 15 -15.41 27.20 2.86
C SER A 15 -14.52 27.07 4.11
N ALA A 16 -15.06 27.32 5.30
CA ALA A 16 -14.35 27.21 6.55
C ALA A 16 -13.99 25.75 6.86
N SER A 17 -14.96 24.82 6.73
CA SER A 17 -14.71 23.38 6.95
C SER A 17 -13.72 22.81 5.93
N LEU A 18 -13.77 23.26 4.67
CA LEU A 18 -12.78 22.88 3.67
C LEU A 18 -11.37 23.35 4.04
N THR A 19 -11.23 24.62 4.47
CA THR A 19 -9.94 25.14 4.91
C THR A 19 -9.40 24.36 6.11
N GLN A 20 -10.27 24.02 7.05
CA GLN A 20 -9.90 23.21 8.21
C GLN A 20 -9.47 21.79 7.79
N ALA A 21 -10.23 21.13 6.91
CA ALA A 21 -9.89 19.80 6.41
C ALA A 21 -8.55 19.79 5.65
N LEU A 22 -8.25 20.83 4.89
CA LEU A 22 -6.95 20.99 4.22
C LEU A 22 -5.81 21.16 5.22
N ARG A 23 -6.03 21.93 6.29
CA ARG A 23 -5.04 22.11 7.35
C ARG A 23 -4.78 20.76 8.08
N GLU A 24 -5.83 20.07 8.48
CA GLU A 24 -5.72 18.77 9.14
C GLU A 24 -4.99 17.74 8.27
N TRP A 25 -5.26 17.74 6.97
CA TRP A 25 -4.55 16.90 5.99
C TRP A 25 -3.05 17.22 5.93
N ASP A 26 -2.70 18.51 5.88
CA ASP A 26 -1.30 18.97 5.80
C ASP A 26 -0.54 18.70 7.13
N GLU A 27 -1.23 18.76 8.27
CA GLU A 27 -0.66 18.52 9.59
C GLU A 27 -0.60 17.03 9.97
N ALA A 28 -1.44 16.18 9.37
CA ALA A 28 -1.58 14.77 9.73
C ALA A 28 -0.24 13.98 9.75
N PRO A 29 0.68 14.12 8.79
CA PRO A 29 1.96 13.42 8.84
C PRO A 29 2.78 13.75 10.09
N TRP A 30 2.68 15.00 10.57
CA TRP A 30 3.46 15.50 11.71
C TRP A 30 2.94 15.05 13.07
N GLN A 31 1.75 14.45 13.12
CA GLN A 31 1.16 13.89 14.32
C GLN A 31 1.63 12.45 14.59
N HIS A 32 2.37 11.87 13.67
CA HIS A 32 2.92 10.52 13.76
C HIS A 32 4.46 10.57 13.80
N PRO A 33 5.11 9.64 14.52
CA PRO A 33 6.57 9.61 14.64
C PRO A 33 7.31 9.33 13.32
N CYS A 34 6.67 8.66 12.38
CA CYS A 34 7.19 8.31 11.07
C CYS A 34 6.05 8.07 10.10
N ASP A 35 6.36 7.99 8.82
CA ASP A 35 5.39 7.63 7.80
C ASP A 35 4.83 6.22 8.05
N PRO A 36 3.56 5.94 7.72
CA PRO A 36 2.95 4.64 7.97
C PRO A 36 3.53 3.52 7.10
N VAL A 37 4.00 3.86 5.90
CA VAL A 37 4.53 2.90 4.91
C VAL A 37 5.69 3.51 4.15
N ARG A 38 6.73 2.71 3.93
CA ARG A 38 7.83 3.03 3.00
C ARG A 38 8.00 1.89 2.01
N ILE A 39 8.01 2.21 0.73
CA ILE A 39 8.30 1.25 -0.35
C ILE A 39 9.74 1.44 -0.78
N LEU A 40 10.52 0.36 -0.75
CA LEU A 40 11.88 0.27 -1.26
C LEU A 40 11.89 -0.64 -2.48
N ARG A 41 12.75 -0.35 -3.43
CA ARG A 41 13.00 -1.25 -4.56
C ARG A 41 14.18 -2.17 -4.24
N GLU A 42 14.09 -3.40 -4.65
CA GLU A 42 15.17 -4.38 -4.48
C GLU A 42 16.51 -3.80 -4.97
N GLY A 43 17.54 -3.87 -4.11
CA GLY A 43 18.87 -3.32 -4.38
C GLY A 43 18.95 -1.78 -4.40
N GLU A 44 17.90 -1.08 -3.97
CA GLU A 44 17.92 0.37 -3.82
C GLU A 44 18.80 0.77 -2.64
N THR A 45 19.64 1.78 -2.84
CA THR A 45 20.55 2.33 -1.82
C THR A 45 20.42 3.84 -1.78
N GLY A 46 20.87 4.45 -0.68
CA GLY A 46 20.86 5.92 -0.53
C GLY A 46 19.47 6.53 -0.30
N THR A 47 18.48 5.72 0.04
CA THR A 47 17.16 6.19 0.44
C THR A 47 17.11 6.55 1.92
N SER A 48 16.12 7.35 2.31
CA SER A 48 15.90 7.76 3.69
C SER A 48 14.48 7.47 4.15
N VAL A 49 14.32 7.48 5.45
CA VAL A 49 13.04 7.38 6.15
C VAL A 49 12.85 8.65 6.96
N SER A 50 11.68 9.29 6.80
CA SER A 50 11.33 10.49 7.55
C SER A 50 10.85 10.15 8.96
N CYS A 51 11.40 10.87 9.95
CA CYS A 51 10.94 10.85 11.32
C CYS A 51 10.50 12.24 11.74
N TYR A 52 9.37 12.34 12.42
CA TYR A 52 8.77 13.60 12.87
C TYR A 52 8.87 13.69 14.40
N LEU A 53 9.62 14.65 14.87
CA LEU A 53 10.00 14.78 16.28
C LEU A 53 9.49 16.10 16.83
N ALA A 54 8.74 16.07 17.95
CA ALA A 54 8.39 17.27 18.70
C ALA A 54 9.57 17.65 19.63
N LEU A 55 10.30 18.70 19.30
CA LEU A 55 11.54 19.09 19.96
C LEU A 55 11.55 20.55 20.39
N GLU A 56 12.19 20.81 21.51
CA GLU A 56 12.59 22.17 21.86
C GLU A 56 13.63 22.69 20.89
N HIS A 57 13.68 24.02 20.72
CA HIS A 57 14.65 24.66 19.84
C HIS A 57 16.09 24.33 20.25
N GLY A 58 16.89 23.92 19.27
CA GLY A 58 18.31 23.59 19.49
C GLY A 58 18.59 22.21 20.12
N LYS A 59 17.56 21.39 20.30
CA LYS A 59 17.70 20.01 20.84
C LYS A 59 17.90 18.94 19.79
N GLU A 60 17.83 19.27 18.50
CA GLU A 60 17.94 18.32 17.37
C GLU A 60 19.23 17.52 17.40
N GLY A 61 20.34 18.19 17.67
CA GLY A 61 21.66 17.57 17.73
C GLY A 61 21.88 16.61 18.91
N SER A 62 20.99 16.60 19.90
CA SER A 62 21.09 15.72 21.08
C SER A 62 20.19 14.48 20.98
N VAL A 63 19.31 14.40 19.96
CA VAL A 63 18.38 13.28 19.80
C VAL A 63 19.03 12.16 19.02
N ALA A 64 18.94 10.96 19.56
CA ALA A 64 19.23 9.72 18.86
C ALA A 64 17.92 9.01 18.48
N VAL A 65 17.88 8.49 17.28
CA VAL A 65 16.77 7.68 16.77
C VAL A 65 17.27 6.26 16.61
N GLU A 66 16.76 5.37 17.42
CA GLU A 66 16.99 3.93 17.30
C GLU A 66 15.91 3.30 16.44
N TRP A 67 16.26 2.29 15.68
CA TRP A 67 15.31 1.57 14.88
C TRP A 67 15.60 0.07 14.82
N GLN A 68 14.54 -0.72 14.68
CA GLN A 68 14.61 -2.17 14.56
C GLN A 68 13.62 -2.64 13.49
N ILE A 69 14.06 -3.55 12.65
CA ILE A 69 13.27 -4.15 11.57
C ILE A 69 13.02 -5.61 11.86
N ARG A 70 11.76 -6.00 11.72
CA ARG A 70 11.29 -7.37 11.84
C ARG A 70 10.66 -7.85 10.54
N ASP A 71 10.91 -9.10 10.21
CA ASP A 71 10.27 -9.76 9.08
C ASP A 71 8.85 -10.24 9.42
N GLU A 72 8.22 -10.96 8.48
CA GLU A 72 6.87 -11.50 8.61
C GLU A 72 6.75 -12.58 9.70
N THR A 73 7.87 -13.20 10.10
CA THR A 73 7.94 -14.15 11.22
C THR A 73 8.18 -13.47 12.57
N ASN A 74 8.20 -12.13 12.60
CA ASN A 74 8.53 -11.31 13.76
C ASN A 74 9.99 -11.45 14.24
N THR A 75 10.88 -11.98 13.41
CA THR A 75 12.31 -12.07 13.68
C THR A 75 12.99 -10.74 13.37
N VAL A 76 13.87 -10.27 14.27
CA VAL A 76 14.69 -9.09 14.02
C VAL A 76 15.72 -9.43 12.94
N VAL A 77 15.65 -8.72 11.83
CA VAL A 77 16.55 -8.91 10.68
C VAL A 77 17.58 -7.79 10.56
N GLN A 78 17.27 -6.61 11.09
CA GLN A 78 18.18 -5.47 11.08
C GLN A 78 17.84 -4.50 12.22
N GLU A 79 18.85 -3.82 12.74
CA GLU A 79 18.68 -2.74 13.72
C GLU A 79 19.79 -1.71 13.55
N GLY A 80 19.56 -0.52 14.04
CA GLY A 80 20.55 0.55 13.96
C GLY A 80 20.14 1.78 14.74
N GLN A 81 21.03 2.76 14.71
CA GLN A 81 20.86 4.04 15.37
C GLN A 81 21.32 5.17 14.43
N ALA A 82 20.58 6.28 14.46
CA ALA A 82 20.94 7.53 13.80
C ALA A 82 21.02 8.65 14.84
N GLY A 83 22.11 9.44 14.78
CA GLY A 83 22.39 10.51 15.74
C GLY A 83 23.37 10.10 16.85
N PRO A 84 23.77 11.01 17.76
CA PRO A 84 23.42 12.45 17.76
C PRO A 84 24.00 13.22 16.56
N GLY A 85 23.44 14.38 16.26
CA GLY A 85 23.89 15.19 15.11
C GLY A 85 22.93 15.20 13.93
N LEU A 86 21.68 14.71 14.12
CA LEU A 86 20.64 14.79 13.11
C LEU A 86 20.32 16.25 12.79
N SER A 87 20.20 16.57 11.50
CA SER A 87 19.80 17.90 11.03
C SER A 87 18.33 17.90 10.68
N ALA A 88 17.62 18.98 11.08
CA ALA A 88 16.26 19.20 10.66
C ALA A 88 16.20 19.51 9.17
N VAL A 89 15.46 18.70 8.42
CA VAL A 89 15.19 18.91 6.99
C VAL A 89 14.05 19.92 6.82
N GLU A 90 13.08 19.85 7.74
CA GLU A 90 11.94 20.76 7.77
C GLU A 90 11.53 21.04 9.23
N VAL A 91 11.02 22.25 9.47
CA VAL A 91 10.54 22.68 10.80
C VAL A 91 9.14 23.23 10.64
N ARG A 92 8.22 22.79 11.51
CA ARG A 92 6.86 23.34 11.63
C ARG A 92 6.50 23.63 13.08
N PHE A 93 5.60 24.56 13.27
CA PHE A 93 4.99 24.85 14.58
C PHE A 93 3.53 24.39 14.52
N LEU A 94 3.21 23.41 15.34
CA LEU A 94 1.87 22.82 15.47
C LEU A 94 1.46 22.87 16.94
N HIS A 95 0.30 23.48 17.23
CA HIS A 95 -0.24 23.57 18.60
C HIS A 95 0.80 24.08 19.62
N ASP A 96 1.48 25.17 19.26
CA ASP A 96 2.55 25.83 20.06
C ASP A 96 3.78 24.95 20.35
N ARG A 97 3.91 23.83 19.65
CA ARG A 97 5.08 22.96 19.71
C ARG A 97 5.86 23.01 18.40
N ARG A 98 7.17 23.01 18.54
CA ARG A 98 8.08 22.93 17.42
C ARG A 98 8.24 21.44 17.02
N HIS A 99 7.92 21.13 15.79
CA HIS A 99 8.14 19.82 15.17
C HIS A 99 9.24 19.93 14.13
N VAL A 100 10.09 18.91 14.09
CA VAL A 100 11.16 18.82 13.10
C VAL A 100 11.02 17.48 12.34
N ARG A 101 11.22 17.53 11.04
CA ARG A 101 11.41 16.34 10.22
C ARG A 101 12.91 16.09 10.07
N VAL A 102 13.35 14.91 10.46
CA VAL A 102 14.70 14.42 10.25
C VAL A 102 14.67 13.21 9.32
N GLU A 103 15.74 13.03 8.58
CA GLU A 103 15.89 11.88 7.69
C GLU A 103 16.94 10.94 8.28
N ILE A 104 16.57 9.67 8.45
CA ILE A 104 17.51 8.61 8.82
C ILE A 104 17.75 7.71 7.61
N ALA A 105 18.92 7.08 7.54
CA ALA A 105 19.20 6.15 6.46
C ALA A 105 18.17 5.02 6.45
N ALA A 106 17.56 4.76 5.30
CA ALA A 106 16.66 3.63 5.15
C ALA A 106 17.47 2.31 5.22
N PRO A 107 16.84 1.23 5.69
CA PRO A 107 17.45 -0.08 5.68
C PRO A 107 17.84 -0.48 4.24
N HIS A 108 18.92 -1.22 4.11
CA HIS A 108 19.42 -1.69 2.82
C HIS A 108 19.72 -3.19 2.88
N GLY A 109 19.77 -3.85 1.73
CA GLY A 109 20.07 -5.28 1.65
C GLY A 109 18.97 -6.20 2.15
N LEU A 110 17.74 -5.68 2.36
CA LEU A 110 16.58 -6.51 2.65
C LEU A 110 16.12 -7.25 1.39
N SER A 111 15.73 -8.50 1.56
CA SER A 111 15.11 -9.32 0.50
C SER A 111 13.70 -8.81 0.17
N LEU A 112 13.13 -9.29 -0.94
CA LEU A 112 11.73 -9.04 -1.28
C LEU A 112 10.82 -9.51 -0.13
N GLY A 113 9.84 -8.69 0.26
CA GLY A 113 8.91 -9.04 1.34
C GLY A 113 8.35 -7.84 2.09
N TYR A 114 7.67 -8.14 3.17
CA TYR A 114 7.05 -7.17 4.06
C TYR A 114 7.77 -7.17 5.40
N TYR A 115 8.05 -5.99 5.91
CA TYR A 115 8.75 -5.81 7.17
C TYR A 115 8.03 -4.79 8.03
N SER A 116 8.26 -4.87 9.34
CA SER A 116 7.82 -3.86 10.30
C SER A 116 9.04 -3.16 10.87
N MET A 117 9.14 -1.86 10.71
CA MET A 117 10.18 -1.02 11.28
C MET A 117 9.61 -0.28 12.48
N THR A 118 10.19 -0.48 13.66
CA THR A 118 9.91 0.31 14.84
C THR A 118 10.99 1.36 15.02
N VAL A 119 10.60 2.61 15.22
CA VAL A 119 11.48 3.76 15.46
C VAL A 119 11.27 4.25 16.87
N ARG A 120 12.34 4.48 17.60
CA ARG A 120 12.32 5.05 18.95
C ARG A 120 13.24 6.26 18.98
N ALA A 121 12.76 7.37 19.54
CA ALA A 121 13.60 8.53 19.78
C ALA A 121 13.78 8.72 21.28
N GLU A 122 15.03 8.72 21.72
CA GLU A 122 15.42 9.01 23.11
C GLU A 122 15.68 10.50 23.28
N GLY A 123 15.54 10.98 24.52
CA GLY A 123 15.75 12.40 24.85
C GLY A 123 14.52 13.28 24.65
N LEU A 124 13.37 12.71 24.31
CA LEU A 124 12.08 13.40 24.21
C LEU A 124 11.26 13.21 25.49
N VAL A 125 10.52 14.25 25.89
CA VAL A 125 9.55 14.14 26.99
C VAL A 125 8.44 13.17 26.57
N GLY A 126 8.37 12.02 27.25
CA GLY A 126 7.37 10.98 26.98
C GLY A 126 7.83 9.85 26.06
N GLY A 127 9.05 9.90 25.53
CA GLY A 127 9.55 8.93 24.56
C GLY A 127 8.72 8.90 23.26
N LEU A 128 9.35 8.79 22.12
CA LEU A 128 8.64 8.67 20.85
C LEU A 128 8.83 7.27 20.31
N VAL A 129 7.72 6.55 20.09
CA VAL A 129 7.74 5.24 19.43
C VAL A 129 6.78 5.28 18.26
N GLY A 130 7.29 4.96 17.09
CA GLY A 130 6.51 4.83 15.85
C GLY A 130 6.77 3.49 15.18
N THR A 131 5.79 3.04 14.42
CA THR A 131 5.92 1.82 13.61
C THR A 131 5.51 2.13 12.19
N MET A 132 6.34 1.71 11.22
CA MET A 132 6.03 1.80 9.80
C MET A 132 6.12 0.42 9.15
N ARG A 133 5.39 0.26 8.07
CA ARG A 133 5.53 -0.88 7.18
C ARG A 133 6.60 -0.60 6.14
N ILE A 134 7.61 -1.46 6.03
CA ILE A 134 8.55 -1.45 4.92
C ILE A 134 8.11 -2.54 3.94
N ILE A 135 8.00 -2.17 2.67
CA ILE A 135 7.69 -3.09 1.58
C ILE A 135 8.88 -3.08 0.63
N VAL A 136 9.58 -4.20 0.53
CA VAL A 136 10.64 -4.35 -0.47
C VAL A 136 10.03 -5.01 -1.69
N ALA A 137 9.88 -4.23 -2.75
CA ALA A 137 9.24 -4.63 -4.00
C ALA A 137 10.27 -4.86 -5.11
N PRO A 138 10.02 -5.77 -6.05
CA PRO A 138 10.87 -5.92 -7.22
C PRO A 138 10.84 -4.64 -8.06
N ARG A 139 11.87 -4.46 -8.90
CA ARG A 139 11.97 -3.27 -9.78
C ARG A 139 10.91 -3.24 -10.85
N GLN A 140 10.42 -4.41 -11.25
CA GLN A 140 9.37 -4.57 -12.26
C GLN A 140 8.41 -5.68 -11.85
N CYS A 141 7.22 -5.67 -12.40
CA CYS A 141 6.27 -6.77 -12.24
C CYS A 141 6.86 -8.06 -12.80
N TYR A 142 6.46 -9.19 -12.24
CA TYR A 142 6.85 -10.48 -12.77
C TYR A 142 6.46 -10.58 -14.25
N ALA A 143 7.44 -10.93 -15.06
CA ALA A 143 7.25 -11.29 -16.46
C ALA A 143 7.65 -12.76 -16.63
N PRO A 144 6.76 -13.63 -17.14
CA PRO A 144 7.13 -15.01 -17.37
C PRO A 144 8.18 -15.11 -18.49
N PRO A 145 9.07 -16.14 -18.46
CA PRO A 145 10.19 -16.24 -19.41
C PRO A 145 9.80 -16.22 -20.90
N TRP A 146 8.63 -16.77 -21.24
CA TRP A 146 8.12 -16.74 -22.61
C TRP A 146 7.72 -15.33 -23.07
N LEU A 147 7.33 -14.42 -22.18
CA LEU A 147 7.05 -13.02 -22.51
C LEU A 147 8.35 -12.26 -22.82
N GLU A 148 9.42 -12.55 -22.09
CA GLU A 148 10.75 -11.96 -22.33
C GLU A 148 11.31 -12.38 -23.69
N ALA A 149 10.98 -13.58 -24.17
CA ALA A 149 11.33 -14.07 -25.51
C ALA A 149 10.55 -13.40 -26.65
N ASN A 150 9.85 -12.28 -26.38
CA ASN A 150 9.03 -11.55 -27.35
C ASN A 150 7.90 -12.39 -27.99
N GLN A 151 7.47 -13.43 -27.30
CA GLN A 151 6.34 -14.27 -27.74
C GLN A 151 5.03 -13.55 -27.41
N ARG A 152 4.10 -13.65 -28.37
CA ARG A 152 2.74 -13.11 -28.17
C ARG A 152 1.85 -14.19 -27.59
N MET A 153 1.04 -13.81 -26.61
CA MET A 153 -0.04 -14.64 -26.11
C MET A 153 -1.38 -14.09 -26.58
N TRP A 154 -2.34 -14.97 -26.72
CA TRP A 154 -3.73 -14.60 -26.93
C TRP A 154 -4.64 -15.47 -26.06
N GLY A 155 -5.85 -15.03 -25.86
CA GLY A 155 -6.82 -15.76 -25.07
C GLY A 155 -8.23 -15.22 -25.22
N LEU A 156 -9.15 -15.83 -24.49
CA LEU A 156 -10.56 -15.45 -24.46
C LEU A 156 -10.86 -14.67 -23.19
N ALA A 157 -11.64 -13.61 -23.29
CA ALA A 157 -12.27 -12.95 -22.15
C ALA A 157 -13.77 -13.22 -22.23
N LEU A 158 -14.34 -13.80 -21.18
CA LEU A 158 -15.73 -14.22 -21.14
C LEU A 158 -16.39 -14.00 -19.79
N GLN A 159 -17.69 -13.97 -19.82
CA GLN A 159 -18.54 -13.97 -18.63
C GLN A 159 -19.02 -15.39 -18.39
N LEU A 160 -18.60 -16.02 -17.28
CA LEU A 160 -18.90 -17.41 -17.00
C LEU A 160 -20.40 -17.69 -17.04
N TYR A 161 -21.20 -16.85 -16.41
CA TYR A 161 -22.65 -17.01 -16.36
C TYR A 161 -23.37 -16.92 -17.73
N SER A 162 -22.72 -16.32 -18.74
CA SER A 162 -23.32 -16.21 -20.09
C SER A 162 -23.04 -17.41 -21.00
N LEU A 163 -22.23 -18.36 -20.54
CA LEU A 163 -22.00 -19.60 -21.30
C LEU A 163 -23.28 -20.44 -21.34
N ALA A 164 -23.64 -20.87 -22.53
CA ALA A 164 -24.77 -21.76 -22.76
C ALA A 164 -24.29 -23.15 -23.23
N SER A 165 -24.83 -24.20 -22.66
CA SER A 165 -24.58 -25.58 -23.06
C SER A 165 -25.86 -26.40 -22.96
N ASN A 166 -25.90 -27.57 -23.62
CA ASN A 166 -27.03 -28.49 -23.50
C ASN A 166 -27.18 -29.10 -22.07
N ARG A 167 -26.21 -28.87 -21.21
CA ARG A 167 -26.14 -29.41 -19.84
C ARG A 167 -26.60 -28.40 -18.81
N ASN A 168 -26.26 -27.11 -18.97
CA ASN A 168 -26.57 -26.10 -17.96
C ASN A 168 -28.01 -25.60 -18.07
N TRP A 169 -28.49 -24.93 -17.06
CA TRP A 169 -29.86 -24.42 -16.95
C TRP A 169 -30.02 -22.98 -17.45
N GLY A 170 -29.17 -22.59 -18.42
CA GLY A 170 -29.15 -21.22 -18.96
C GLY A 170 -28.15 -20.30 -18.26
N CYS A 171 -27.34 -20.85 -17.35
CA CYS A 171 -26.26 -20.15 -16.67
C CYS A 171 -25.03 -21.04 -16.65
N GLY A 172 -23.93 -20.58 -17.20
CA GLY A 172 -22.67 -21.32 -17.24
C GLY A 172 -22.06 -21.51 -15.87
N ASP A 173 -21.47 -22.68 -15.68
CA ASP A 173 -20.81 -23.09 -14.45
C ASP A 173 -19.35 -23.52 -14.68
N PHE A 174 -18.66 -23.97 -13.63
CA PHE A 174 -17.27 -24.39 -13.73
C PHE A 174 -17.03 -25.60 -14.66
N THR A 175 -18.04 -26.45 -14.88
CA THR A 175 -17.92 -27.54 -15.86
C THR A 175 -17.94 -26.99 -17.30
N ASP A 176 -18.71 -25.94 -17.55
CA ASP A 176 -18.69 -25.25 -18.84
C ASP A 176 -17.37 -24.51 -19.05
N LEU A 177 -16.82 -23.91 -17.97
CA LEU A 177 -15.50 -23.31 -17.99
C LEU A 177 -14.41 -24.32 -18.33
N ASP A 178 -14.42 -25.49 -17.67
CA ASP A 178 -13.45 -26.58 -17.91
C ASP A 178 -13.41 -26.95 -19.40
N ARG A 179 -14.57 -27.14 -20.01
CA ARG A 179 -14.68 -27.44 -21.45
C ARG A 179 -14.14 -26.32 -22.34
N ILE A 180 -14.40 -25.07 -22.01
CA ILE A 180 -13.88 -23.92 -22.76
C ILE A 180 -12.36 -23.83 -22.61
N VAL A 181 -11.82 -24.05 -21.40
CA VAL A 181 -10.37 -24.05 -21.15
C VAL A 181 -9.68 -25.16 -21.95
N GLU A 182 -10.25 -26.36 -21.92
CA GLU A 182 -9.72 -27.50 -22.66
C GLU A 182 -9.74 -27.25 -24.19
N TRP A 183 -10.86 -26.84 -24.73
CA TRP A 183 -11.00 -26.52 -26.14
C TRP A 183 -10.10 -25.36 -26.57
N ALA A 184 -10.13 -24.22 -25.87
CA ALA A 184 -9.35 -23.06 -26.21
C ALA A 184 -7.84 -23.32 -26.12
N GLY A 185 -7.40 -24.05 -25.06
CA GLY A 185 -6.00 -24.39 -24.87
C GLY A 185 -5.49 -25.45 -25.86
N LYS A 186 -6.18 -26.55 -26.00
CA LYS A 186 -5.72 -27.70 -26.81
C LYS A 186 -5.93 -27.51 -28.32
N GLU A 187 -7.09 -26.97 -28.70
CA GLU A 187 -7.44 -26.88 -30.14
C GLU A 187 -7.08 -25.52 -30.74
N LEU A 188 -7.18 -24.46 -29.98
CA LEU A 188 -6.92 -23.11 -30.46
C LEU A 188 -5.55 -22.56 -30.04
N GLY A 189 -4.87 -23.18 -29.09
CA GLY A 189 -3.58 -22.71 -28.57
C GLY A 189 -3.69 -21.42 -27.77
N ALA A 190 -4.83 -21.16 -27.14
CA ALA A 190 -5.00 -20.02 -26.25
C ALA A 190 -4.14 -20.19 -24.98
N SER A 191 -3.52 -19.12 -24.54
CA SER A 191 -2.63 -19.10 -23.36
C SER A 191 -3.31 -18.61 -22.11
N VAL A 192 -4.49 -17.97 -22.24
CA VAL A 192 -5.20 -17.37 -21.09
C VAL A 192 -6.71 -17.36 -21.31
N ILE A 193 -7.45 -17.57 -20.25
CA ILE A 193 -8.90 -17.33 -20.16
C ILE A 193 -9.13 -16.29 -19.08
N GLY A 194 -9.64 -15.13 -19.46
CA GLY A 194 -10.05 -14.07 -18.55
C GLY A 194 -11.52 -14.22 -18.20
N LEU A 195 -11.83 -14.16 -16.91
CA LEU A 195 -13.22 -14.21 -16.42
C LEU A 195 -13.59 -12.86 -15.81
N ASN A 196 -14.89 -12.52 -15.89
CA ASN A 196 -15.43 -11.49 -15.03
C ASN A 196 -15.38 -11.94 -13.55
N PRO A 197 -15.48 -11.01 -12.58
CA PRO A 197 -15.46 -11.36 -11.16
C PRO A 197 -16.52 -12.39 -10.77
N LEU A 198 -16.12 -13.39 -9.95
CA LEU A 198 -16.94 -14.53 -9.55
C LEU A 198 -17.41 -14.49 -8.08
N HIS A 199 -17.28 -13.36 -7.42
CA HIS A 199 -17.67 -13.16 -6.03
C HIS A 199 -19.19 -13.10 -5.85
N ALA A 200 -19.66 -13.21 -4.60
CA ALA A 200 -21.06 -13.12 -4.27
C ALA A 200 -21.61 -11.71 -4.49
N LEU A 201 -22.81 -11.65 -5.04
CA LEU A 201 -23.55 -10.40 -5.27
C LEU A 201 -24.81 -10.38 -4.39
N ARG A 202 -25.19 -9.18 -3.95
CA ARG A 202 -26.48 -8.97 -3.27
C ARG A 202 -27.58 -8.74 -4.30
N ASN A 203 -28.25 -9.82 -4.72
CA ASN A 203 -29.34 -9.78 -5.69
C ASN A 203 -30.68 -9.42 -5.04
N THR A 204 -30.75 -8.23 -4.43
CA THR A 204 -32.00 -7.67 -3.84
C THR A 204 -32.44 -6.45 -4.62
N ALA A 205 -33.74 -6.15 -4.60
CA ALA A 205 -34.28 -4.94 -5.23
C ALA A 205 -33.82 -3.66 -4.49
N PRO A 206 -33.39 -2.58 -5.20
CA PRO A 206 -33.10 -2.56 -6.63
C PRO A 206 -31.92 -3.47 -6.97
N TYR A 207 -32.05 -4.30 -8.00
CA TYR A 207 -31.08 -5.34 -8.31
C TYR A 207 -29.70 -4.79 -8.64
N HIS A 208 -28.70 -5.21 -7.88
CA HIS A 208 -27.29 -4.98 -8.13
C HIS A 208 -26.73 -6.17 -8.91
N ILE A 209 -26.89 -6.14 -10.21
CA ILE A 209 -26.45 -7.22 -11.12
C ILE A 209 -25.01 -7.04 -11.62
N SER A 210 -24.34 -5.96 -11.24
CA SER A 210 -22.97 -5.71 -11.69
C SER A 210 -21.99 -6.61 -10.95
N PRO A 211 -21.18 -7.41 -11.66
CA PRO A 211 -20.15 -8.23 -11.04
C PRO A 211 -19.02 -7.41 -10.41
N TYR A 212 -19.02 -6.09 -10.62
CA TYR A 212 -18.04 -5.17 -10.04
C TYR A 212 -18.53 -4.50 -8.74
N ALA A 213 -19.69 -4.90 -8.24
CA ALA A 213 -20.23 -4.45 -6.95
C ALA A 213 -20.38 -5.66 -6.01
N PRO A 214 -19.30 -6.15 -5.40
CA PRO A 214 -19.32 -7.33 -4.55
C PRO A 214 -20.05 -7.07 -3.25
N TYR A 215 -20.66 -8.13 -2.71
CA TYR A 215 -21.20 -8.13 -1.36
C TYR A 215 -20.14 -8.57 -0.34
N SER A 216 -19.26 -9.46 -0.74
CA SER A 216 -18.14 -9.97 0.07
C SER A 216 -16.95 -10.33 -0.83
#